data_092d4d55c003a0da04958b81679fa9af
#
_entry.id   092d4d55c003a0da04958b81679fa9af
#
_cell.length_a   1.000
_cell.length_b   1.000
_cell.length_c   1.000
_cell.angle_alpha   90.00
_cell.angle_beta   90.00
_cell.angle_gamma   90.00
#
_symmetry.space_group_name_H-M   'P 1'
#
loop_
_entity.id
_entity.type
_entity.pdbx_description
1 polymer ?
#
loop_
_entity_poly.entity_id
_entity_poly.type
_entity_poly.pdbx_seq_one_letter_code
_entity_poly.pdbx_strand_id
1 'polypeptide(L)'
;MYLKTLSVLTVTFLSLLFLIMATFMPASTTIVASKSDDPDLKCLAQAVYFEARGEPFSGQIAVAQVVHNRVQLKRKSYCAIVFEGSSRRNACQFSFACDGKSDT
;
A
#
# COMPACT_ATOMS: atom_id res chain seq x y z
N MET A 1 -44.84 -9.73 -41.63
CA MET A 1 -43.61 -10.54 -41.58
C MET A 1 -42.43 -9.76 -41.02
N TYR A 2 -42.20 -8.54 -41.40
CA TYR A 2 -41.09 -7.70 -40.90
C TYR A 2 -41.10 -7.39 -39.38
N LEU A 3 -42.25 -7.16 -38.78
CA LEU A 3 -42.35 -6.83 -37.36
C LEU A 3 -41.93 -8.00 -36.45
N LYS A 4 -42.20 -9.23 -36.84
CA LYS A 4 -41.81 -10.41 -36.03
C LYS A 4 -40.31 -10.69 -36.09
N THR A 5 -39.67 -10.45 -37.24
CA THR A 5 -38.23 -10.63 -37.38
C THR A 5 -37.45 -9.54 -36.66
N LEU A 6 -37.95 -8.31 -36.64
CA LEU A 6 -37.33 -7.18 -35.92
C LEU A 6 -37.37 -7.42 -34.39
N SER A 7 -38.48 -7.95 -33.87
CA SER A 7 -38.64 -8.28 -32.44
C SER A 7 -37.68 -9.40 -31.98
N VAL A 8 -37.47 -10.40 -32.81
CA VAL A 8 -36.55 -11.51 -32.47
C VAL A 8 -35.09 -11.00 -32.45
N LEU A 9 -34.70 -10.17 -33.43
CA LEU A 9 -33.37 -9.57 -33.50
C LEU A 9 -33.06 -8.66 -32.32
N THR A 10 -34.02 -7.87 -31.83
CA THR A 10 -33.83 -6.99 -30.68
C THR A 10 -33.69 -7.78 -29.39
N VAL A 11 -34.46 -8.86 -29.20
CA VAL A 11 -34.37 -9.70 -27.99
C VAL A 11 -33.04 -10.47 -27.95
N THR A 12 -32.57 -10.98 -29.09
CA THR A 12 -31.25 -11.65 -29.15
C THR A 12 -30.09 -10.71 -28.90
N PHE A 13 -30.18 -9.48 -29.41
CA PHE A 13 -29.14 -8.46 -29.17
C PHE A 13 -29.07 -8.01 -27.72
N LEU A 14 -30.22 -7.79 -27.06
CA LEU A 14 -30.30 -7.47 -25.64
C LEU A 14 -29.77 -8.61 -24.75
N SER A 15 -30.09 -9.87 -25.12
CA SER A 15 -29.58 -11.03 -24.39
C SER A 15 -28.06 -11.18 -24.50
N LEU A 16 -27.50 -10.91 -25.69
CA LEU A 16 -26.03 -10.94 -25.88
C LEU A 16 -25.32 -9.82 -25.12
N LEU A 17 -25.90 -8.61 -25.07
CA LEU A 17 -25.37 -7.49 -24.29
C LEU A 17 -25.37 -7.79 -22.78
N PHE A 18 -26.41 -8.45 -22.29
CA PHE A 18 -26.50 -8.86 -20.87
C PHE A 18 -25.45 -9.90 -20.51
N LEU A 19 -25.17 -10.85 -21.40
CA LEU A 19 -24.10 -11.86 -21.21
C LEU A 19 -22.71 -11.22 -21.18
N ILE A 20 -22.44 -10.20 -22.00
CA ILE A 20 -21.17 -9.49 -22.03
C ILE A 20 -20.98 -8.67 -20.73
N MET A 21 -22.04 -8.04 -20.22
CA MET A 21 -21.98 -7.27 -18.97
C MET A 21 -21.75 -8.17 -17.74
N ALA A 22 -22.27 -9.40 -17.74
CA ALA A 22 -22.09 -10.35 -16.65
C ALA A 22 -20.64 -10.86 -16.52
N THR A 23 -19.86 -10.86 -17.60
CA THR A 23 -18.44 -11.28 -17.59
C THR A 23 -17.49 -10.16 -17.14
N PHE A 24 -17.98 -8.91 -17.07
CA PHE A 24 -17.16 -7.73 -16.71
C PHE A 24 -17.31 -7.32 -15.24
N MET A 25 -17.84 -8.19 -14.35
CA MET A 25 -17.81 -7.90 -12.92
C MET A 25 -16.36 -7.98 -12.43
N PRO A 26 -15.79 -6.88 -11.93
CA PRO A 26 -14.48 -6.94 -11.30
C PRO A 26 -14.60 -7.89 -10.10
N ALA A 27 -13.75 -8.90 -10.06
CA ALA A 27 -13.61 -9.76 -8.89
C ALA A 27 -13.29 -8.85 -7.70
N SER A 28 -14.15 -8.83 -6.69
CA SER A 28 -13.89 -8.16 -5.44
C SER A 28 -12.66 -8.84 -4.81
N THR A 29 -11.50 -8.25 -5.01
CA THR A 29 -10.29 -8.65 -4.30
C THR A 29 -10.51 -8.31 -2.83
N THR A 30 -10.91 -9.28 -2.04
CA THR A 30 -10.79 -9.23 -0.58
C THR A 30 -9.30 -9.10 -0.28
N ILE A 31 -8.87 -7.89 0.08
CA ILE A 31 -7.55 -7.68 0.67
C ILE A 31 -7.58 -8.37 2.03
N VAL A 32 -7.15 -9.62 2.05
CA VAL A 32 -6.83 -10.29 3.31
C VAL A 32 -5.63 -9.53 3.84
N ALA A 33 -5.81 -8.78 4.94
CA ALA A 33 -4.71 -8.22 5.70
C ALA A 33 -3.88 -9.39 6.24
N SER A 34 -2.98 -9.90 5.42
CA SER A 34 -1.94 -10.82 5.86
C SER A 34 -1.09 -10.05 6.86
N LYS A 35 -1.01 -10.54 8.09
CA LYS A 35 0.01 -10.07 9.05
C LYS A 35 1.36 -10.30 8.38
N SER A 36 1.92 -9.25 7.82
CA SER A 36 3.23 -9.33 7.18
C SER A 36 4.27 -9.44 8.27
N ASP A 37 4.96 -10.57 8.32
CA ASP A 37 6.14 -10.76 9.16
C ASP A 37 7.42 -10.21 8.49
N ASP A 38 7.26 -9.39 7.44
CA ASP A 38 8.36 -8.73 6.76
C ASP A 38 9.04 -7.71 7.69
N PRO A 39 10.31 -7.93 8.06
CA PRO A 39 11.04 -7.06 8.97
C PRO A 39 11.20 -5.63 8.40
N ASP A 40 11.37 -5.48 7.11
CA ASP A 40 11.52 -4.18 6.46
C ASP A 40 10.22 -3.36 6.52
N LEU A 41 9.07 -3.99 6.34
CA LEU A 41 7.78 -3.33 6.53
C LEU A 41 7.57 -2.90 7.98
N LYS A 42 7.99 -3.72 8.95
CA LYS A 42 7.93 -3.38 10.38
C LYS A 42 8.81 -2.15 10.69
N CYS A 43 10.03 -2.09 10.18
CA CYS A 43 10.91 -0.95 10.38
C CYS A 43 10.33 0.34 9.76
N LEU A 44 9.76 0.26 8.56
CA LEU A 44 9.06 1.39 7.94
C LEU A 44 7.87 1.85 8.79
N ALA A 45 7.06 0.92 9.27
CA ALA A 45 5.91 1.22 10.12
C ALA A 45 6.34 1.90 11.44
N GLN A 46 7.43 1.47 12.06
CA GLN A 46 8.00 2.12 13.24
C GLN A 46 8.40 3.57 12.95
N ALA A 47 9.11 3.82 11.85
CA ALA A 47 9.48 5.18 11.46
C ALA A 47 8.25 6.09 11.30
N VAL A 48 7.23 5.63 10.58
CA VAL A 48 5.97 6.38 10.41
C VAL A 48 5.26 6.61 11.74
N TYR A 49 5.19 5.59 12.58
CA TYR A 49 4.50 5.68 13.86
C TYR A 49 5.18 6.71 14.79
N PHE A 50 6.49 6.62 15.00
CA PHE A 50 7.18 7.49 15.93
C PHE A 50 7.29 8.94 15.44
N GLU A 51 7.44 9.14 14.13
CA GLU A 51 7.60 10.48 13.56
C GLU A 51 6.28 11.17 13.20
N ALA A 52 5.23 10.43 12.88
CA ALA A 52 4.01 10.99 12.28
C ALA A 52 2.68 10.45 12.84
N ARG A 53 2.66 9.76 14.00
CA ARG A 53 1.41 9.19 14.55
C ARG A 53 0.33 10.24 14.87
N GLY A 54 0.72 11.49 15.10
CA GLY A 54 -0.18 12.62 15.35
C GLY A 54 -0.53 13.43 14.10
N GLU A 55 0.06 13.09 12.97
CA GLU A 55 -0.14 13.83 11.72
C GLU A 55 -1.31 13.28 10.91
N PRO A 56 -1.93 14.10 10.03
CA PRO A 56 -2.86 13.63 9.02
C PRO A 56 -2.23 12.53 8.14
N PHE A 57 -3.06 11.71 7.50
CA PHE A 57 -2.60 10.61 6.64
C PHE A 57 -1.57 11.05 5.59
N SER A 58 -1.73 12.26 5.02
CA SER A 58 -0.75 12.83 4.09
C SER A 58 0.64 13.03 4.71
N GLY A 59 0.70 13.43 5.97
CA GLY A 59 1.97 13.56 6.71
C GLY A 59 2.62 12.21 6.97
N GLN A 60 1.83 11.19 7.32
CA GLN A 60 2.31 9.82 7.47
C GLN A 60 2.90 9.27 6.16
N ILE A 61 2.21 9.50 5.04
CA ILE A 61 2.72 9.14 3.70
C ILE A 61 4.03 9.87 3.39
N ALA A 62 4.15 11.15 3.74
CA ALA A 62 5.37 11.92 3.50
C ALA A 62 6.59 11.31 4.22
N VAL A 63 6.44 10.88 5.48
CA VAL A 63 7.51 10.18 6.22
C VAL A 63 7.88 8.86 5.53
N ALA A 64 6.88 8.04 5.17
CA ALA A 64 7.12 6.79 4.46
C ALA A 64 7.87 7.02 3.14
N GLN A 65 7.51 8.05 2.39
CA GLN A 65 8.15 8.40 1.12
C GLN A 65 9.61 8.83 1.31
N VAL A 66 9.92 9.59 2.36
CA VAL A 66 11.31 9.96 2.68
C VAL A 66 12.17 8.73 2.94
N VAL A 67 11.67 7.78 3.75
CA VAL A 67 12.39 6.52 4.01
C VAL A 67 12.57 5.73 2.72
N HIS A 68 11.51 5.59 1.92
CA HIS A 68 11.55 4.88 0.65
C HIS A 68 12.60 5.48 -0.30
N ASN A 69 12.61 6.78 -0.47
CA ASN A 69 13.58 7.46 -1.34
C ASN A 69 15.03 7.21 -0.89
N ARG A 70 15.28 7.19 0.42
CA ARG A 70 16.63 6.87 0.96
C ARG A 70 17.01 5.41 0.70
N VAL A 71 16.07 4.47 0.81
CA VAL A 71 16.27 3.06 0.44
C VAL A 71 16.71 2.95 -1.01
N GLN A 72 16.03 3.63 -1.93
CA GLN A 72 16.37 3.63 -3.35
C GLN A 72 17.75 4.26 -3.63
N LEU A 73 18.03 5.42 -3.03
CA LEU A 73 19.30 6.14 -3.24
C LEU A 73 20.49 5.37 -2.68
N LYS A 74 20.36 4.80 -1.49
CA LYS A 74 21.47 4.14 -0.79
C LYS A 74 21.54 2.64 -1.08
N ARG A 75 20.54 2.06 -1.74
CA ARG A 75 20.39 0.61 -2.02
C ARG A 75 20.54 -0.25 -0.75
N LYS A 76 19.90 0.17 0.32
CA LYS A 76 19.88 -0.50 1.62
C LYS A 76 18.45 -0.95 1.93
N SER A 77 18.30 -1.89 2.87
CA SER A 77 16.99 -2.29 3.39
C SER A 77 16.32 -1.16 4.17
N TYR A 78 15.01 -1.23 4.38
CA TYR A 78 14.29 -0.26 5.21
C TYR A 78 14.82 -0.23 6.64
N CYS A 79 15.06 -1.38 7.24
CA CYS A 79 15.66 -1.46 8.58
C CYS A 79 17.04 -0.78 8.63
N ALA A 80 17.90 -1.03 7.63
CA ALA A 80 19.22 -0.42 7.58
C ALA A 80 19.16 1.12 7.44
N ILE A 81 18.14 1.66 6.77
CA ILE A 81 17.92 3.11 6.66
C ILE A 81 17.35 3.69 7.95
N VAL A 82 16.32 3.05 8.52
CA VAL A 82 15.62 3.55 9.71
C VAL A 82 16.55 3.59 10.92
N PHE A 83 17.37 2.56 11.10
CA PHE A 83 18.33 2.47 12.22
C PHE A 83 19.75 2.95 11.85
N GLU A 84 19.91 3.66 10.71
CA GLU A 84 21.22 4.18 10.32
C GLU A 84 21.77 5.14 11.38
N GLY A 85 22.98 4.88 11.84
CA GLY A 85 23.66 5.67 12.85
C GLY A 85 23.34 5.30 14.32
N SER A 86 22.44 4.34 14.57
CA SER A 86 22.07 3.93 15.94
C SER A 86 23.24 3.39 16.77
N SER A 87 24.29 2.89 16.13
CA SER A 87 25.53 2.45 16.81
C SER A 87 26.47 3.59 17.21
N ARG A 88 26.20 4.82 16.79
CA ARG A 88 27.03 5.99 17.07
C ARG A 88 26.24 7.02 17.88
N ARG A 89 26.82 7.56 18.93
CA ARG A 89 26.18 8.57 19.77
C ARG A 89 25.77 9.80 18.93
N ASN A 90 24.52 10.21 19.02
CA ASN A 90 23.93 11.38 18.36
C ASN A 90 24.00 11.36 16.80
N ALA A 91 24.04 10.18 16.18
CA ALA A 91 24.10 10.03 14.73
C ALA A 91 22.86 9.35 14.10
N CYS A 92 21.79 9.15 14.88
CA CYS A 92 20.56 8.54 14.42
C CYS A 92 19.82 9.41 13.41
N GLN A 93 19.33 8.79 12.34
CA GLN A 93 18.46 9.44 11.38
C GLN A 93 17.09 9.77 11.97
N PHE A 94 16.62 8.92 12.89
CA PHE A 94 15.37 9.06 13.62
C PHE A 94 15.65 9.05 15.11
N SER A 95 15.05 9.98 15.86
CA SER A 95 15.33 10.16 17.28
C SER A 95 15.02 8.93 18.12
N PHE A 96 13.91 8.23 17.83
CA PHE A 96 13.50 7.03 18.54
C PHE A 96 14.55 5.90 18.48
N ALA A 97 15.32 5.81 17.38
CA ALA A 97 16.34 4.78 17.20
C ALA A 97 17.55 4.94 18.15
N CYS A 98 17.65 6.08 18.89
CA CYS A 98 18.73 6.38 19.83
C CYS A 98 18.25 6.79 21.23
N ASP A 99 16.95 6.74 21.51
CA ASP A 99 16.41 7.19 22.81
C ASP A 99 16.58 6.16 23.95
N GLY A 100 17.11 4.98 23.63
CA GLY A 100 17.38 3.90 24.58
C GLY A 100 16.13 3.19 25.10
N LYS A 101 14.96 3.45 24.51
CA LYS A 101 13.71 2.77 24.86
C LYS A 101 13.49 1.55 23.99
N SER A 102 12.73 0.58 24.51
CA SER A 102 12.28 -0.56 23.71
C SER A 102 11.15 -0.15 22.78
N ASP A 103 11.33 -0.35 21.49
CA ASP A 103 10.35 -0.01 20.42
C ASP A 103 9.38 -1.18 20.13
N THR A 104 9.16 -2.02 21.14
CA THR A 104 8.22 -3.15 21.05
C THR A 104 6.83 -2.81 21.54
#